data_163f20eb230fb8479224bdcc8e5d2575
#
_entry.id   163f20eb230fb8479224bdcc8e5d2575
#
_cell.length_a   1.000
_cell.length_b   1.000
_cell.length_c   1.000
_cell.angle_alpha   90.00
_cell.angle_beta   90.00
_cell.angle_gamma   90.00
#
_symmetry.space_group_name_H-M   'P 1'
#
loop_
_entity.id
_entity.type
_entity.pdbx_description
1 polymer ?
#
loop_
_entity_poly.entity_id
_entity_poly.type
_entity_poly.pdbx_seq_one_letter_code
_entity_poly.pdbx_strand_id
1 'polypeptide(L)'
;MAGNELSGWESSDPTLYDGALWAITVDENTEYQRFRAVATMIVDHCANRLIVLDDTTHDRCAALISHMPHVISTAMINELVANPNRNIAAALAAGSWRDMTRVALTDPNRTRAMVEEDAANVEALLRNMANRLTLMANVLHGMTAQQGAPTAGDDKEMARFFVQGQPFREYKALTKEPDFAEHCETVELAIPETGWQQMLLESARRGEHIVRFDGYRQAMAQVRSSV
;
A
#
# COMPACT_ATOMS: atom_id res chain seq x y z
N MET A 1 -3.66 -5.28 -4.06
CA MET A 1 -4.96 -5.04 -4.70
C MET A 1 -4.74 -4.95 -6.21
N ALA A 2 -5.45 -5.73 -6.98
CA ALA A 2 -5.47 -5.64 -8.43
C ALA A 2 -6.59 -4.68 -8.85
N GLY A 3 -6.36 -3.85 -9.85
CA GLY A 3 -7.31 -2.88 -10.35
C GLY A 3 -6.61 -1.71 -11.03
N ASN A 4 -7.38 -0.92 -11.75
CA ASN A 4 -6.96 0.34 -12.34
C ASN A 4 -8.01 1.43 -12.04
N GLU A 5 -7.71 2.67 -12.41
CA GLU A 5 -8.60 3.82 -12.22
C GLU A 5 -9.79 3.83 -13.19
N LEU A 6 -9.78 2.97 -14.20
CA LEU A 6 -10.86 2.85 -15.20
C LEU A 6 -12.00 2.00 -14.65
N SER A 7 -13.17 2.11 -15.26
CA SER A 7 -14.36 1.35 -14.90
C SER A 7 -15.18 0.96 -16.13
N GLY A 8 -16.05 -0.05 -15.97
CA GLY A 8 -16.90 -0.55 -17.03
C GLY A 8 -16.29 -1.70 -17.82
N TRP A 9 -17.12 -2.31 -18.65
CA TRP A 9 -16.76 -3.51 -19.43
C TRP A 9 -15.58 -3.28 -20.40
N GLU A 10 -15.50 -2.11 -21.00
CA GLU A 10 -14.42 -1.77 -21.95
C GLU A 10 -13.03 -1.69 -21.31
N SER A 11 -12.98 -1.62 -20.00
CA SER A 11 -11.74 -1.61 -19.22
C SER A 11 -11.37 -3.00 -18.70
N SER A 12 -12.09 -4.05 -19.10
CA SER A 12 -11.81 -5.41 -18.67
C SER A 12 -10.51 -5.92 -19.26
N ASP A 13 -9.68 -6.49 -18.40
CA ASP A 13 -8.41 -7.13 -18.77
C ASP A 13 -8.39 -8.53 -18.15
N PRO A 14 -8.40 -9.60 -18.97
CA PRO A 14 -8.42 -10.96 -18.46
C PRO A 14 -7.14 -11.33 -17.67
N THR A 15 -6.05 -10.60 -17.89
CA THR A 15 -4.76 -10.82 -17.22
C THR A 15 -4.59 -9.98 -15.95
N LEU A 16 -5.56 -9.14 -15.61
CA LEU A 16 -5.48 -8.20 -14.46
C LEU A 16 -5.15 -8.88 -13.12
N TYR A 17 -5.56 -10.13 -12.98
CA TYR A 17 -5.37 -10.91 -11.74
C TYR A 17 -4.23 -11.92 -11.83
N ASP A 18 -3.50 -12.01 -12.93
CA ASP A 18 -2.39 -12.96 -13.07
C ASP A 18 -1.28 -12.64 -12.07
N GLY A 19 -0.92 -13.63 -11.23
CA GLY A 19 0.06 -13.48 -10.17
C GLY A 19 -0.31 -12.47 -9.07
N ALA A 20 -1.58 -12.07 -8.98
CA ALA A 20 -2.04 -11.10 -8.00
C ALA A 20 -1.90 -11.62 -6.56
N LEU A 21 -1.78 -10.68 -5.61
CA LEU A 21 -1.90 -10.98 -4.20
C LEU A 21 -3.36 -10.82 -3.77
N TRP A 22 -3.94 -11.90 -3.27
CA TRP A 22 -5.27 -11.91 -2.66
C TRP A 22 -5.16 -11.82 -1.14
N ALA A 23 -6.06 -11.11 -0.51
CA ALA A 23 -6.24 -11.10 0.93
C ALA A 23 -7.50 -11.88 1.30
N ILE A 24 -7.39 -12.79 2.27
CA ILE A 24 -8.54 -13.40 2.94
C ILE A 24 -8.53 -12.89 4.37
N THR A 25 -9.64 -12.31 4.81
CA THR A 25 -9.83 -11.98 6.22
C THR A 25 -10.42 -13.18 6.96
N VAL A 26 -9.90 -13.41 8.16
CA VAL A 26 -10.34 -14.48 9.05
C VAL A 26 -10.58 -13.94 10.46
N ASP A 27 -11.54 -14.55 11.14
CA ASP A 27 -11.86 -14.31 12.55
C ASP A 27 -11.86 -15.62 13.34
N GLU A 28 -12.21 -15.56 14.62
CA GLU A 28 -12.29 -16.73 15.50
C GLU A 28 -13.36 -17.75 15.08
N ASN A 29 -14.39 -17.32 14.33
CA ASN A 29 -15.49 -18.15 13.88
C ASN A 29 -15.24 -18.76 12.48
N THR A 30 -14.17 -18.36 11.83
CA THR A 30 -13.85 -18.85 10.49
C THR A 30 -13.48 -20.32 10.53
N GLU A 31 -14.24 -21.15 9.81
CA GLU A 31 -13.99 -22.59 9.70
C GLU A 31 -12.79 -22.86 8.78
N TYR A 32 -11.82 -23.65 9.27
CA TYR A 32 -10.62 -23.98 8.50
C TYR A 32 -10.94 -24.63 7.15
N GLN A 33 -11.94 -25.48 7.08
CA GLN A 33 -12.34 -26.15 5.84
C GLN A 33 -12.80 -25.16 4.77
N ARG A 34 -13.58 -24.14 5.16
CA ARG A 34 -14.06 -23.08 4.23
C ARG A 34 -12.89 -22.21 3.78
N PHE A 35 -12.07 -21.76 4.73
CA PHE A 35 -10.84 -21.03 4.42
C PHE A 35 -9.99 -21.81 3.42
N ARG A 36 -9.72 -23.09 3.70
CA ARG A 36 -8.85 -23.92 2.86
C ARG A 36 -9.40 -24.11 1.45
N ALA A 37 -10.71 -24.24 1.29
CA ALA A 37 -11.36 -24.36 -0.03
C ALA A 37 -11.15 -23.10 -0.88
N VAL A 38 -11.38 -21.92 -0.31
CA VAL A 38 -11.16 -20.63 -1.01
C VAL A 38 -9.67 -20.42 -1.27
N ALA A 39 -8.82 -20.67 -0.29
CA ALA A 39 -7.37 -20.54 -0.43
C ALA A 39 -6.80 -21.44 -1.54
N THR A 40 -7.29 -22.68 -1.65
CA THR A 40 -6.91 -23.60 -2.73
C THR A 40 -7.31 -23.04 -4.11
N MET A 41 -8.50 -22.52 -4.23
CA MET A 41 -8.96 -21.91 -5.48
C MET A 41 -8.01 -20.77 -5.90
N ILE A 42 -7.65 -19.89 -4.97
CA ILE A 42 -6.78 -18.75 -5.27
C ILE A 42 -5.37 -19.21 -5.65
N VAL A 43 -4.79 -20.09 -4.85
CA VAL A 43 -3.36 -20.42 -4.95
C VAL A 43 -3.12 -21.52 -5.99
N ASP A 44 -3.86 -22.63 -5.90
CA ASP A 44 -3.57 -23.83 -6.70
C ASP A 44 -4.28 -23.79 -8.07
N HIS A 45 -5.46 -23.14 -8.18
CA HIS A 45 -6.19 -23.11 -9.44
C HIS A 45 -6.02 -21.80 -10.22
N CYS A 46 -5.90 -20.65 -9.52
CA CYS A 46 -5.67 -19.36 -10.19
C CYS A 46 -4.19 -18.98 -10.23
N ALA A 47 -3.28 -19.80 -9.67
CA ALA A 47 -1.84 -19.52 -9.59
C ALA A 47 -1.50 -18.15 -9.01
N ASN A 48 -2.30 -17.70 -8.05
CA ASN A 48 -2.14 -16.41 -7.37
C ASN A 48 -1.50 -16.60 -5.98
N ARG A 49 -1.15 -15.50 -5.35
CA ARG A 49 -0.59 -15.49 -3.99
C ARG A 49 -1.67 -15.11 -2.99
N LEU A 50 -1.52 -15.57 -1.77
CA LEU A 50 -2.48 -15.33 -0.70
C LEU A 50 -1.78 -14.78 0.54
N ILE A 51 -2.39 -13.75 1.15
CA ILE A 51 -2.08 -13.28 2.51
C ILE A 51 -3.33 -13.39 3.37
N VAL A 52 -3.15 -13.77 4.64
CA VAL A 52 -4.27 -13.94 5.58
C VAL A 52 -4.22 -12.84 6.63
N LEU A 53 -5.30 -12.09 6.79
CA LEU A 53 -5.39 -10.93 7.66
C LEU A 53 -6.63 -11.04 8.57
N ASP A 54 -6.67 -10.25 9.62
CA ASP A 54 -7.93 -9.86 10.24
C ASP A 54 -8.49 -8.62 9.52
N ASP A 55 -9.78 -8.36 9.67
CA ASP A 55 -10.49 -7.24 9.05
C ASP A 55 -9.90 -5.89 9.45
N THR A 56 -9.64 -5.71 10.74
CA THR A 56 -9.06 -4.47 11.28
C THR A 56 -7.69 -4.17 10.67
N THR A 57 -6.84 -5.19 10.52
CA THR A 57 -5.52 -5.02 9.88
C THR A 57 -5.67 -4.74 8.39
N HIS A 58 -6.61 -5.42 7.71
CA HIS A 58 -6.92 -5.16 6.31
C HIS A 58 -7.30 -3.69 6.10
N ASP A 59 -8.27 -3.18 6.87
CA ASP A 59 -8.81 -1.83 6.70
C ASP A 59 -7.75 -0.76 6.99
N ARG A 60 -6.97 -0.91 8.06
CA ARG A 60 -5.85 0.00 8.35
C ARG A 60 -4.80 0.02 7.23
N CYS A 61 -4.48 -1.13 6.66
CA CYS A 61 -3.55 -1.19 5.54
C CYS A 61 -4.16 -0.58 4.28
N ALA A 62 -5.43 -0.85 3.98
CA ALA A 62 -6.14 -0.26 2.84
C ALA A 62 -6.23 1.27 2.96
N ALA A 63 -6.54 1.79 4.15
CA ALA A 63 -6.51 3.22 4.43
C ALA A 63 -5.14 3.85 4.10
N LEU A 64 -4.05 3.20 4.54
CA LEU A 64 -2.69 3.71 4.36
C LEU A 64 -2.24 3.71 2.89
N ILE A 65 -2.51 2.62 2.15
CA ILE A 65 -1.94 2.43 0.80
C ILE A 65 -2.90 2.82 -0.33
N SER A 66 -4.17 3.10 -0.02
CA SER A 66 -5.20 3.42 -1.01
C SER A 66 -6.01 4.67 -0.62
N HIS A 67 -6.74 4.66 0.49
CA HIS A 67 -7.71 5.71 0.79
C HIS A 67 -7.03 7.06 1.04
N MET A 68 -6.03 7.12 1.91
CA MET A 68 -5.24 8.33 2.16
C MET A 68 -4.55 8.86 0.89
N PRO A 69 -3.87 8.04 0.05
CA PRO A 69 -3.33 8.49 -1.23
C PRO A 69 -4.35 9.16 -2.15
N HIS A 70 -5.58 8.66 -2.24
CA HIS A 70 -6.63 9.31 -3.02
C HIS A 70 -6.99 10.71 -2.50
N VAL A 71 -7.10 10.87 -1.19
CA VAL A 71 -7.37 12.19 -0.57
C VAL A 71 -6.22 13.16 -0.84
N ILE A 72 -4.96 12.73 -0.65
CA ILE A 72 -3.78 13.56 -0.88
C ILE A 72 -3.68 13.97 -2.36
N SER A 73 -3.87 13.03 -3.26
CA SER A 73 -3.85 13.25 -4.71
C SER A 73 -4.92 14.28 -5.12
N THR A 74 -6.13 14.16 -4.59
CA THR A 74 -7.21 15.12 -4.80
C THR A 74 -6.88 16.49 -4.22
N ALA A 75 -6.28 16.55 -3.02
CA ALA A 75 -5.85 17.81 -2.42
C ALA A 75 -4.80 18.54 -3.27
N MET A 76 -3.86 17.80 -3.89
CA MET A 76 -2.88 18.38 -4.82
C MET A 76 -3.56 18.99 -6.05
N ILE A 77 -4.56 18.33 -6.63
CA ILE A 77 -5.35 18.90 -7.74
C ILE A 77 -6.07 20.18 -7.30
N ASN A 78 -6.70 20.16 -6.12
CA ASN A 78 -7.40 21.32 -5.58
C ASN A 78 -6.45 22.50 -5.34
N GLU A 79 -5.23 22.25 -4.86
CA GLU A 79 -4.18 23.27 -4.69
C GLU A 79 -3.78 23.90 -6.04
N LEU A 80 -3.60 23.08 -7.08
CA LEU A 80 -3.34 23.58 -8.43
C LEU A 80 -4.49 24.47 -8.94
N VAL A 81 -5.73 24.03 -8.78
CA VAL A 81 -6.92 24.76 -9.27
C VAL A 81 -7.06 26.11 -8.56
N ALA A 82 -6.74 26.20 -7.27
CA ALA A 82 -6.76 27.42 -6.49
C ALA A 82 -5.63 28.41 -6.85
N ASN A 83 -4.56 27.94 -7.52
CA ASN A 83 -3.40 28.77 -7.84
C ASN A 83 -3.69 29.75 -9.00
N PRO A 84 -3.38 31.06 -8.88
CA PRO A 84 -3.57 32.04 -9.96
C PRO A 84 -2.78 31.69 -11.23
N ASN A 85 -1.65 31.00 -11.11
CA ASN A 85 -0.81 30.56 -12.22
C ASN A 85 -1.11 29.13 -12.69
N ARG A 86 -2.30 28.58 -12.39
CA ARG A 86 -2.66 27.18 -12.66
C ARG A 86 -2.41 26.74 -14.10
N ASN A 87 -2.68 27.61 -15.08
CA ASN A 87 -2.50 27.27 -16.50
C ASN A 87 -1.00 27.11 -16.86
N ILE A 88 -0.15 27.94 -16.28
CA ILE A 88 1.31 27.82 -16.46
C ILE A 88 1.80 26.57 -15.75
N ALA A 89 1.41 26.35 -14.51
CA ALA A 89 1.80 25.17 -13.74
C ALA A 89 1.33 23.87 -14.41
N ALA A 90 0.09 23.84 -14.93
CA ALA A 90 -0.43 22.69 -15.68
C ALA A 90 0.34 22.44 -16.98
N ALA A 91 0.76 23.48 -17.69
CA ALA A 91 1.57 23.34 -18.91
C ALA A 91 2.98 22.80 -18.61
N LEU A 92 3.53 23.10 -17.45
CA LEU A 92 4.84 22.61 -16.99
C LEU A 92 4.76 21.25 -16.30
N ALA A 93 3.57 20.74 -16.03
CA ALA A 93 3.36 19.48 -15.32
C ALA A 93 3.90 18.28 -16.12
N ALA A 94 4.81 17.52 -15.53
CA ALA A 94 5.48 16.39 -16.13
C ALA A 94 5.28 15.10 -15.29
N GLY A 95 6.20 14.15 -15.39
CA GLY A 95 6.09 12.81 -14.80
C GLY A 95 5.74 12.83 -13.32
N SER A 96 6.46 13.58 -12.49
CA SER A 96 6.22 13.62 -11.04
C SER A 96 4.81 14.05 -10.68
N TRP A 97 4.29 15.10 -11.35
CA TRP A 97 2.92 15.56 -11.14
C TRP A 97 1.91 14.48 -11.57
N ARG A 98 2.06 13.93 -12.77
CA ARG A 98 1.18 12.90 -13.31
C ARG A 98 1.13 11.68 -12.39
N ASP A 99 2.28 11.20 -11.92
CA ASP A 99 2.36 10.03 -11.07
C ASP A 99 1.70 10.26 -9.70
N MET A 100 1.89 11.45 -9.12
CA MET A 100 1.31 11.81 -7.83
C MET A 100 -0.20 12.12 -7.90
N THR A 101 -0.72 12.50 -9.07
CA THR A 101 -2.15 12.86 -9.23
C THR A 101 -2.95 11.83 -10.02
N ARG A 102 -2.35 10.74 -10.46
CA ARG A 102 -3.00 9.70 -11.27
C ARG A 102 -4.27 9.16 -10.61
N VAL A 103 -4.23 8.86 -9.31
CA VAL A 103 -5.38 8.28 -8.60
C VAL A 103 -6.52 9.28 -8.36
N ALA A 104 -6.29 10.58 -8.50
CA ALA A 104 -7.35 11.60 -8.47
C ALA A 104 -8.27 11.55 -9.71
N LEU A 105 -7.91 10.79 -10.75
CA LEU A 105 -8.75 10.57 -11.94
C LEU A 105 -9.88 9.55 -11.68
N THR A 106 -9.85 8.85 -10.57
CA THR A 106 -10.95 7.95 -10.15
C THR A 106 -12.23 8.77 -9.94
N ASP A 107 -13.38 8.16 -10.22
CA ASP A 107 -14.69 8.79 -10.02
C ASP A 107 -14.81 9.38 -8.60
N PRO A 108 -15.15 10.68 -8.46
CA PRO A 108 -15.16 11.35 -7.17
C PRO A 108 -16.15 10.75 -6.16
N ASN A 109 -17.30 10.23 -6.62
CA ASN A 109 -18.30 9.64 -5.72
C ASN A 109 -17.80 8.29 -5.19
N ARG A 110 -17.13 7.50 -6.03
CA ARG A 110 -16.50 6.24 -5.61
C ARG A 110 -15.41 6.50 -4.59
N THR A 111 -14.55 7.48 -4.84
CA THR A 111 -13.49 7.87 -3.89
C THR A 111 -14.06 8.36 -2.57
N ARG A 112 -15.11 9.19 -2.62
CA ARG A 112 -15.79 9.68 -1.44
C ARG A 112 -16.37 8.55 -0.59
N ALA A 113 -17.12 7.64 -1.19
CA ALA A 113 -17.73 6.50 -0.48
C ALA A 113 -16.66 5.65 0.23
N MET A 114 -15.57 5.34 -0.46
CA MET A 114 -14.44 4.57 0.09
C MET A 114 -13.82 5.26 1.33
N VAL A 115 -13.70 6.59 1.30
CA VAL A 115 -13.13 7.36 2.42
C VAL A 115 -14.13 7.49 3.58
N GLU A 116 -15.42 7.65 3.28
CA GLU A 116 -16.49 7.74 4.29
C GLU A 116 -16.65 6.44 5.08
N GLU A 117 -16.57 5.29 4.40
CA GLU A 117 -16.66 3.96 5.02
C GLU A 117 -15.49 3.67 5.98
N ASP A 118 -14.32 4.24 5.73
CA ASP A 118 -13.11 4.03 6.55
C ASP A 118 -12.62 5.33 7.21
N ALA A 119 -13.53 6.22 7.55
CA ALA A 119 -13.25 7.59 7.99
C ALA A 119 -12.27 7.69 9.17
N ALA A 120 -12.38 6.81 10.16
CA ALA A 120 -11.54 6.86 11.36
C ALA A 120 -10.06 6.58 11.05
N ASN A 121 -9.78 5.54 10.25
CA ASN A 121 -8.43 5.20 9.84
C ASN A 121 -7.84 6.29 8.93
N VAL A 122 -8.63 6.79 7.98
CA VAL A 122 -8.19 7.83 7.05
C VAL A 122 -7.92 9.15 7.78
N GLU A 123 -8.78 9.56 8.74
CA GLU A 123 -8.55 10.75 9.56
C GLU A 123 -7.23 10.68 10.31
N ALA A 124 -6.96 9.58 11.02
CA ALA A 124 -5.74 9.41 11.78
C ALA A 124 -4.48 9.51 10.88
N LEU A 125 -4.52 8.89 9.70
CA LEU A 125 -3.42 8.92 8.73
C LEU A 125 -3.22 10.31 8.14
N LEU A 126 -4.29 11.03 7.81
CA LEU A 126 -4.21 12.39 7.29
C LEU A 126 -3.63 13.36 8.32
N ARG A 127 -4.02 13.25 9.60
CA ARG A 127 -3.41 14.05 10.68
C ARG A 127 -1.92 13.77 10.83
N ASN A 128 -1.51 12.51 10.78
CA ASN A 128 -0.10 12.13 10.81
C ASN A 128 0.67 12.69 9.60
N MET A 129 0.09 12.63 8.42
CA MET A 129 0.69 13.21 7.21
C MET A 129 0.79 14.74 7.32
N ALA A 130 -0.27 15.41 7.75
CA ALA A 130 -0.27 16.88 7.95
C ALA A 130 0.83 17.31 8.94
N ASN A 131 1.00 16.58 10.04
CA ASN A 131 2.08 16.85 11.00
C ASN A 131 3.47 16.71 10.37
N ARG A 132 3.71 15.67 9.57
CA ARG A 132 4.99 15.47 8.85
C ARG A 132 5.26 16.61 7.86
N LEU A 133 4.26 17.06 7.12
CA LEU A 133 4.38 18.16 6.18
C LEU A 133 4.60 19.49 6.91
N THR A 134 3.92 19.73 8.03
CA THR A 134 4.10 20.93 8.87
C THR A 134 5.52 20.99 9.45
N LEU A 135 6.06 19.87 9.93
CA LEU A 135 7.45 19.81 10.40
C LEU A 135 8.43 20.21 9.28
N MET A 136 8.23 19.68 8.07
CA MET A 136 9.07 20.05 6.92
C MET A 136 8.91 21.53 6.54
N ALA A 137 7.70 22.07 6.56
CA ALA A 137 7.46 23.49 6.31
C ALA A 137 8.17 24.37 7.34
N ASN A 138 8.21 23.96 8.61
CA ASN A 138 8.92 24.68 9.67
C ASN A 138 10.44 24.67 9.45
N VAL A 139 11.01 23.53 9.04
CA VAL A 139 12.45 23.44 8.67
C VAL A 139 12.75 24.41 7.52
N LEU A 140 11.96 24.40 6.47
CA LEU A 140 12.10 25.32 5.32
C LEU A 140 11.96 26.80 5.74
N HIS A 141 11.01 27.10 6.64
CA HIS A 141 10.85 28.44 7.18
C HIS A 141 12.10 28.90 7.95
N GLY A 142 12.68 28.03 8.79
CA GLY A 142 13.94 28.31 9.49
C GLY A 142 15.08 28.66 8.53
N MET A 143 15.19 27.91 7.42
CA MET A 143 16.22 28.15 6.40
C MET A 143 16.03 29.49 5.66
N THR A 144 14.79 29.92 5.40
CA THR A 144 14.50 31.18 4.69
C THR A 144 14.53 32.41 5.57
N ALA A 145 14.15 32.30 6.85
CA ALA A 145 14.06 33.42 7.78
C ALA A 145 15.44 33.93 8.25
N GLN A 146 16.47 33.10 8.22
CA GLN A 146 17.79 33.42 8.74
C GLN A 146 18.73 34.13 7.74
N GLN A 147 18.31 34.44 6.52
CA GLN A 147 19.10 35.09 5.45
C GLN A 147 20.55 34.55 5.32
N GLY A 148 20.81 33.31 5.77
CA GLY A 148 22.11 32.67 5.82
C GLY A 148 22.05 31.21 5.45
N ALA A 149 23.19 30.53 5.54
CA ALA A 149 23.25 29.09 5.35
C ALA A 149 22.36 28.38 6.40
N PRO A 150 21.71 27.25 6.02
CA PRO A 150 20.95 26.42 6.97
C PRO A 150 21.76 26.10 8.21
N THR A 151 21.12 26.03 9.39
CA THR A 151 21.80 25.54 10.56
C THR A 151 22.12 24.05 10.41
N ALA A 152 23.13 23.56 11.10
CA ALA A 152 23.46 22.12 11.12
C ALA A 152 22.27 21.25 11.63
N GLY A 153 21.34 21.84 12.38
CA GLY A 153 20.09 21.21 12.82
C GLY A 153 19.10 21.03 11.69
N ASP A 154 18.84 22.10 10.92
CA ASP A 154 17.91 22.09 9.78
C ASP A 154 18.37 21.12 8.69
N ASP A 155 19.67 21.12 8.36
CA ASP A 155 20.26 20.18 7.41
C ASP A 155 20.08 18.73 7.86
N LYS A 156 20.22 18.46 9.15
CA LYS A 156 20.09 17.11 9.71
C LYS A 156 18.65 16.62 9.68
N GLU A 157 17.69 17.49 10.00
CA GLU A 157 16.26 17.13 9.93
C GLU A 157 15.80 16.94 8.49
N MET A 158 16.23 17.82 7.59
CA MET A 158 15.97 17.68 6.14
C MET A 158 16.51 16.35 5.62
N ALA A 159 17.77 16.05 5.88
CA ALA A 159 18.38 14.80 5.44
C ALA A 159 17.65 13.57 6.02
N ARG A 160 17.31 13.61 7.32
CA ARG A 160 16.55 12.53 7.97
C ARG A 160 15.20 12.28 7.30
N PHE A 161 14.46 13.34 6.99
CA PHE A 161 13.16 13.22 6.33
C PHE A 161 13.24 12.45 5.00
N PHE A 162 14.26 12.75 4.18
CA PHE A 162 14.41 12.12 2.88
C PHE A 162 15.02 10.71 2.94
N VAL A 163 15.80 10.39 3.97
CA VAL A 163 16.49 9.09 4.09
C VAL A 163 15.69 8.07 4.89
N GLN A 164 14.80 8.49 5.79
CA GLN A 164 14.08 7.61 6.71
C GLN A 164 13.39 6.41 6.03
N GLY A 165 12.89 6.56 4.82
CA GLY A 165 12.21 5.49 4.07
C GLY A 165 13.12 4.70 3.11
N GLN A 166 14.44 4.82 3.23
CA GLN A 166 15.38 4.22 2.27
C GLN A 166 15.25 2.69 2.15
N PRO A 167 15.15 1.90 3.22
CA PRO A 167 15.00 0.45 3.10
C PRO A 167 13.77 0.04 2.27
N PHE A 168 12.65 0.73 2.47
CA PHE A 168 11.45 0.45 1.68
C PHE A 168 11.57 0.87 0.20
N ARG A 169 12.32 1.95 -0.10
CA ARG A 169 12.61 2.34 -1.48
C ARG A 169 13.45 1.30 -2.20
N GLU A 170 14.45 0.77 -1.53
CA GLU A 170 15.31 -0.29 -2.04
C GLU A 170 14.50 -1.56 -2.31
N TYR A 171 13.69 -1.98 -1.36
CA TYR A 171 12.76 -3.08 -1.55
C TYR A 171 11.82 -2.85 -2.75
N LYS A 172 11.20 -1.67 -2.84
CA LYS A 172 10.31 -1.32 -3.95
C LYS A 172 11.02 -1.32 -5.30
N ALA A 173 12.30 -1.00 -5.35
CA ALA A 173 13.10 -1.11 -6.55
C ALA A 173 13.31 -2.58 -6.94
N LEU A 174 13.68 -3.43 -5.98
CA LEU A 174 13.87 -4.86 -6.19
C LEU A 174 12.58 -5.56 -6.68
N THR A 175 11.41 -5.16 -6.19
CA THR A 175 10.12 -5.77 -6.62
C THR A 175 9.79 -5.53 -8.10
N LYS A 176 10.51 -4.67 -8.79
CA LYS A 176 10.36 -4.40 -10.23
C LYS A 176 11.25 -5.28 -11.10
N GLU A 177 12.22 -5.95 -10.52
CA GLU A 177 13.08 -6.88 -11.26
C GLU A 177 12.27 -8.09 -11.72
N PRO A 178 12.43 -8.54 -12.97
CA PRO A 178 11.63 -9.62 -13.54
C PRO A 178 11.74 -10.94 -12.77
N ASP A 179 12.90 -11.19 -12.17
CA ASP A 179 13.25 -12.40 -11.42
C ASP A 179 13.09 -12.26 -9.90
N PHE A 180 12.50 -11.15 -9.43
CA PHE A 180 12.31 -10.90 -7.99
C PHE A 180 11.67 -12.09 -7.25
N ALA A 181 10.67 -12.73 -7.88
CA ALA A 181 9.98 -13.85 -7.27
C ALA A 181 10.89 -15.08 -7.07
N GLU A 182 11.89 -15.27 -7.93
CA GLU A 182 12.83 -16.39 -7.88
C GLU A 182 13.86 -16.21 -6.76
N HIS A 183 14.12 -14.95 -6.36
CA HIS A 183 15.06 -14.60 -5.29
C HIS A 183 14.39 -14.49 -3.91
N CYS A 184 13.05 -14.61 -3.84
CA CYS A 184 12.36 -14.61 -2.55
C CYS A 184 12.65 -15.92 -1.78
N GLU A 185 13.05 -15.78 -0.52
CA GLU A 185 13.13 -16.92 0.39
C GLU A 185 11.78 -17.62 0.47
N THR A 186 11.79 -18.97 0.52
CA THR A 186 10.60 -19.77 0.71
C THR A 186 10.64 -20.46 2.07
N VAL A 187 9.51 -20.45 2.77
CA VAL A 187 9.34 -21.06 4.08
C VAL A 187 8.19 -22.05 4.06
N GLU A 188 8.34 -23.14 4.78
CA GLU A 188 7.28 -24.11 5.00
C GLU A 188 6.43 -23.67 6.19
N LEU A 189 5.10 -23.66 6.02
CA LEU A 189 4.12 -23.35 7.04
C LEU A 189 3.38 -24.61 7.47
N ALA A 190 3.66 -25.08 8.69
CA ALA A 190 2.88 -26.11 9.35
C ALA A 190 1.68 -25.48 10.06
N ILE A 191 0.48 -25.62 9.51
CA ILE A 191 -0.73 -24.99 9.98
C ILE A 191 -1.35 -25.84 11.10
N PRO A 192 -1.40 -25.38 12.36
CA PRO A 192 -1.90 -26.16 13.47
C PRO A 192 -3.41 -26.42 13.39
N GLU A 193 -3.89 -27.39 14.13
CA GLU A 193 -5.33 -27.69 14.21
C GLU A 193 -6.08 -26.59 14.98
N THR A 194 -5.50 -26.13 16.07
CA THR A 194 -6.02 -25.03 16.91
C THR A 194 -5.12 -23.81 16.78
N GLY A 195 -5.70 -22.61 16.76
CA GLY A 195 -4.97 -21.36 16.65
C GLY A 195 -4.36 -21.10 15.27
N TRP A 196 -4.85 -21.78 14.24
CA TRP A 196 -4.38 -21.64 12.86
C TRP A 196 -4.57 -20.21 12.33
N GLN A 197 -5.64 -19.52 12.74
CA GLN A 197 -5.88 -18.13 12.38
C GLN A 197 -4.71 -17.26 12.86
N GLN A 198 -4.41 -17.32 14.16
CA GLN A 198 -3.33 -16.53 14.75
C GLN A 198 -1.98 -16.82 14.08
N MET A 199 -1.69 -18.10 13.81
CA MET A 199 -0.45 -18.49 13.11
C MET A 199 -0.36 -17.84 11.72
N LEU A 200 -1.44 -17.84 10.93
CA LEU A 200 -1.44 -17.24 9.60
C LEU A 200 -1.41 -15.69 9.64
N LEU A 201 -2.03 -15.06 10.65
CA LEU A 201 -1.91 -13.62 10.88
C LEU A 201 -0.47 -13.22 11.23
N GLU A 202 0.23 -14.02 12.01
CA GLU A 202 1.64 -13.80 12.33
C GLU A 202 2.55 -14.03 11.10
N SER A 203 2.27 -15.05 10.31
CA SER A 203 2.93 -15.27 9.01
C SER A 203 2.80 -14.04 8.11
N ALA A 204 1.61 -13.49 7.99
CA ALA A 204 1.38 -12.26 7.22
C ALA A 204 2.21 -11.07 7.71
N ARG A 205 2.35 -10.90 9.05
CA ARG A 205 3.18 -9.84 9.64
C ARG A 205 4.67 -9.98 9.31
N ARG A 206 5.14 -11.20 9.07
CA ARG A 206 6.52 -11.44 8.59
C ARG A 206 6.68 -11.25 7.07
N GLY A 207 5.62 -10.84 6.36
CA GLY A 207 5.65 -10.67 4.91
C GLY A 207 5.59 -11.98 4.12
N GLU A 208 5.10 -13.05 4.71
CA GLU A 208 4.99 -14.36 4.10
C GLU A 208 3.70 -14.46 3.29
N HIS A 209 3.83 -14.69 1.99
CA HIS A 209 2.70 -14.87 1.08
C HIS A 209 2.59 -16.34 0.68
N ILE A 210 1.47 -16.99 0.96
CA ILE A 210 1.23 -18.38 0.58
C ILE A 210 1.19 -18.48 -0.95
N VAL A 211 1.96 -19.41 -1.49
CA VAL A 211 2.11 -19.64 -2.94
C VAL A 211 1.72 -21.05 -3.37
N ARG A 212 1.64 -21.99 -2.44
CA ARG A 212 1.27 -23.39 -2.70
C ARG A 212 0.82 -24.08 -1.42
N PHE A 213 -0.05 -25.06 -1.57
CA PHE A 213 -0.38 -25.99 -0.49
C PHE A 213 0.12 -27.39 -0.82
N ASP A 214 1.01 -27.93 0.02
CA ASP A 214 1.59 -29.27 -0.14
C ASP A 214 0.78 -30.34 0.60
N GLY A 215 -0.18 -29.94 1.44
CA GLY A 215 -1.06 -30.82 2.20
C GLY A 215 -2.25 -30.07 2.78
N TYR A 216 -3.11 -30.78 3.51
CA TYR A 216 -4.29 -30.16 4.10
C TYR A 216 -3.92 -29.05 5.11
N ARG A 217 -2.81 -29.26 5.86
CA ARG A 217 -2.29 -28.31 6.86
C ARG A 217 -0.81 -27.96 6.63
N GLN A 218 -0.36 -28.03 5.38
CA GLN A 218 0.99 -27.66 4.98
C GLN A 218 0.92 -26.72 3.79
N ALA A 219 1.64 -25.62 3.87
CA ALA A 219 1.73 -24.64 2.79
C ALA A 219 3.18 -24.16 2.62
N MET A 220 3.50 -23.70 1.42
CA MET A 220 4.72 -22.96 1.13
C MET A 220 4.39 -21.48 1.01
N ALA A 221 5.20 -20.64 1.62
CA ALA A 221 5.11 -19.20 1.49
C ALA A 221 6.42 -18.60 0.99
N GLN A 222 6.32 -17.52 0.23
CA GLN A 222 7.45 -16.67 -0.15
C GLN A 222 7.53 -15.48 0.83
N VAL A 223 8.72 -15.22 1.35
CA VAL A 223 8.98 -14.05 2.19
C VAL A 223 9.15 -12.83 1.29
N ARG A 224 8.23 -11.89 1.41
CA ARG A 224 8.17 -10.65 0.63
C ARG A 224 8.03 -9.46 1.58
N SER A 225 9.12 -9.17 2.28
CA SER A 225 9.18 -8.06 3.23
C SER A 225 10.31 -7.11 2.89
N SER A 226 10.20 -5.88 3.37
CA SER A 226 11.23 -4.83 3.22
C SER A 226 12.23 -4.80 4.39
N VAL A 227 12.02 -5.63 5.39
CA VAL A 227 12.87 -5.69 6.60
C VAL A 227 12.89 -7.11 7.11
#